data_1147b08ea00d990fc1616d9800602b72
#
_entry.id   1147b08ea00d990fc1616d9800602b72
#
_cell.length_a   1.000
_cell.length_b   1.000
_cell.length_c   1.000
_cell.angle_alpha   90.00
_cell.angle_beta   90.00
_cell.angle_gamma   90.00
#
_symmetry.space_group_name_H-M   'P 1'
#
loop_
_entity.id
_entity.type
_entity.pdbx_description
1 polymer ?
#
loop_
_entity_poly.entity_id
_entity_poly.type
_entity_poly.pdbx_seq_one_letter_code
_entity_poly.pdbx_strand_id
1 'polypeptide(L)'
;MNTRDTAIQSALQFFDDGGFRDRLAALVAIRSTSQDPGHGLDLLAYVQHVQPWLEGMGFTTEIVPNPVAGAGPILLAERLEPSGPVVITYGHGDTVRGLADQWSDGRDPWVLREEGDRWYGRGTADNKGQHAINLSALEAVIRARGGRLGFSLKLVLETGEETGSAGLREVIAARRTQLAADVLLASDGPRMNATVPTLSTGTRGTWHFDLIVDVRPGGVHSGNWGGMTTDPAIVLAHAIASLADRHGRILVPGLLPPGGINPMVRQALAGCELRAEGEAATIDPDWGEPGLSAAEKVYGWTSLIVLAMLSGRPENPVNAVAPNASAHIQLRYTVDVDPETFEGVLRAHLDQAGFGQVKLVCYGVRMPARRSNPDHPWVHWAASSIERTLGQRVQVIPNSGGGLPNDAFMDTLGTQLLWMPHSYNGCKQHGPDEHLLRAPAREGMAAFAGLWWDLGEPGVPGGGRDRD
;
A
#
# COMPACT_ATOMS: atom_id res chain seq x y z
N MET A 1 30.94 -22.52 -7.67
CA MET A 1 31.42 -21.26 -7.08
C MET A 1 30.21 -20.54 -6.52
N ASN A 2 30.28 -20.16 -5.25
CA ASN A 2 29.18 -19.41 -4.61
C ASN A 2 29.35 -17.92 -4.95
N THR A 3 28.63 -17.45 -5.95
CA THR A 3 28.72 -16.06 -6.41
C THR A 3 27.35 -15.39 -6.44
N ARG A 4 27.32 -14.07 -6.45
CA ARG A 4 26.13 -13.26 -6.61
C ARG A 4 25.31 -13.70 -7.84
N ASP A 5 25.98 -13.86 -8.95
CA ASP A 5 25.35 -14.26 -10.22
C ASP A 5 24.75 -15.67 -10.13
N THR A 6 25.42 -16.61 -9.46
CA THR A 6 24.87 -17.95 -9.22
C THR A 6 23.58 -17.89 -8.39
N ALA A 7 23.51 -17.03 -7.37
CA ALA A 7 22.29 -16.85 -6.58
C ALA A 7 21.14 -16.29 -7.41
N ILE A 8 21.42 -15.25 -8.21
CA ILE A 8 20.45 -14.64 -9.12
C ILE A 8 19.95 -15.66 -10.15
N GLN A 9 20.86 -16.40 -10.79
CA GLN A 9 20.50 -17.41 -11.78
C GLN A 9 19.67 -18.54 -11.16
N SER A 10 19.99 -18.97 -9.94
CA SER A 10 19.19 -19.99 -9.20
C SER A 10 17.78 -19.49 -8.90
N ALA A 11 17.62 -18.23 -8.51
CA ALA A 11 16.32 -17.62 -8.28
C ALA A 11 15.50 -17.54 -9.59
N LEU A 12 16.14 -17.11 -10.68
CA LEU A 12 15.52 -17.02 -11.99
C LEU A 12 15.15 -18.41 -12.55
N GLN A 13 16.01 -19.41 -12.36
CA GLN A 13 15.68 -20.78 -12.76
C GLN A 13 14.46 -21.31 -12.01
N PHE A 14 14.37 -21.11 -10.69
CA PHE A 14 13.19 -21.50 -9.91
C PHE A 14 11.92 -20.82 -10.44
N PHE A 15 12.02 -19.55 -10.84
CA PHE A 15 10.92 -18.82 -11.47
C PHE A 15 10.54 -19.40 -12.84
N ASP A 16 11.52 -19.60 -13.71
CA ASP A 16 11.33 -20.03 -15.10
C ASP A 16 10.86 -21.50 -15.21
N ASP A 17 11.29 -22.36 -14.27
CA ASP A 17 10.87 -23.77 -14.16
C ASP A 17 9.43 -23.93 -13.57
N GLY A 18 8.75 -22.81 -13.22
CA GLY A 18 7.39 -22.81 -12.70
C GLY A 18 7.27 -22.97 -11.19
N GLY A 19 8.38 -23.14 -10.46
CA GLY A 19 8.35 -23.31 -9.01
C GLY A 19 7.73 -22.12 -8.26
N PHE A 20 8.00 -20.89 -8.72
CA PHE A 20 7.37 -19.70 -8.15
C PHE A 20 5.87 -19.66 -8.46
N ARG A 21 5.45 -20.00 -9.70
CA ARG A 21 4.03 -20.06 -10.08
C ARG A 21 3.25 -21.02 -9.19
N ASP A 22 3.79 -22.22 -8.96
CA ASP A 22 3.12 -23.23 -8.14
C ASP A 22 3.03 -22.82 -6.68
N ARG A 23 4.06 -22.14 -6.17
CA ARG A 23 4.05 -21.51 -4.82
C ARG A 23 2.98 -20.44 -4.72
N LEU A 24 2.92 -19.51 -5.68
CA LEU A 24 1.92 -18.47 -5.72
C LEU A 24 0.50 -19.04 -5.82
N ALA A 25 0.30 -20.10 -6.61
CA ALA A 25 -0.98 -20.79 -6.72
C ALA A 25 -1.45 -21.34 -5.37
N ALA A 26 -0.55 -21.94 -4.59
CA ALA A 26 -0.87 -22.44 -3.25
C ALA A 26 -1.26 -21.29 -2.29
N LEU A 27 -0.60 -20.13 -2.35
CA LEU A 27 -0.93 -18.97 -1.54
C LEU A 27 -2.27 -18.35 -1.95
N VAL A 28 -2.54 -18.21 -3.25
CA VAL A 28 -3.81 -17.69 -3.79
C VAL A 28 -4.99 -18.56 -3.39
N ALA A 29 -4.83 -19.88 -3.34
CA ALA A 29 -5.88 -20.82 -2.97
C ALA A 29 -6.41 -20.66 -1.54
N ILE A 30 -5.64 -20.04 -0.65
CA ILE A 30 -6.09 -19.71 0.72
C ILE A 30 -6.92 -18.43 0.68
N ARG A 31 -8.21 -18.53 1.01
CA ARG A 31 -9.19 -17.41 0.93
C ARG A 31 -9.07 -16.45 2.11
N SER A 32 -7.90 -15.91 2.34
CA SER A 32 -7.56 -15.07 3.50
C SER A 32 -8.12 -13.65 3.40
N THR A 33 -9.42 -13.49 3.28
CA THR A 33 -10.11 -12.21 3.19
C THR A 33 -10.30 -11.60 4.58
N SER A 34 -9.65 -10.46 4.88
CA SER A 34 -9.77 -9.79 6.19
C SER A 34 -11.05 -8.95 6.33
N GLN A 35 -11.68 -8.58 5.21
CA GLN A 35 -12.88 -7.72 5.21
C GLN A 35 -14.18 -8.47 5.53
N ASP A 36 -14.16 -9.78 5.63
CA ASP A 36 -15.33 -10.62 5.91
C ASP A 36 -15.19 -11.31 7.28
N PRO A 37 -16.14 -11.15 8.23
CA PRO A 37 -16.01 -11.65 9.61
C PRO A 37 -15.89 -13.17 9.75
N GLY A 38 -16.22 -13.94 8.69
CA GLY A 38 -16.20 -15.41 8.70
C GLY A 38 -14.84 -16.05 8.39
N HIS A 39 -13.83 -15.28 8.00
CA HIS A 39 -12.56 -15.80 7.46
C HIS A 39 -11.39 -15.88 8.44
N GLY A 40 -11.62 -15.77 9.74
CA GLY A 40 -10.54 -15.85 10.74
C GLY A 40 -9.70 -17.13 10.68
N LEU A 41 -10.31 -18.26 10.33
CA LEU A 41 -9.59 -19.53 10.14
C LEU A 41 -8.69 -19.52 8.88
N ASP A 42 -9.13 -18.86 7.82
CA ASP A 42 -8.34 -18.74 6.59
C ASP A 42 -7.14 -17.81 6.79
N LEU A 43 -7.29 -16.74 7.59
CA LEU A 43 -6.18 -15.87 7.98
C LEU A 43 -5.13 -16.64 8.79
N LEU A 44 -5.57 -17.46 9.74
CA LEU A 44 -4.67 -18.36 10.49
C LEU A 44 -4.01 -19.40 9.57
N ALA A 45 -4.78 -20.02 8.67
CA ALA A 45 -4.27 -21.01 7.71
C ALA A 45 -3.18 -20.41 6.82
N TYR A 46 -3.28 -19.11 6.47
CA TYR A 46 -2.25 -18.45 5.66
C TYR A 46 -0.90 -18.39 6.39
N VAL A 47 -0.87 -17.88 7.61
CA VAL A 47 0.38 -17.80 8.38
C VAL A 47 0.93 -19.20 8.72
N GLN A 48 0.06 -20.19 8.98
CA GLN A 48 0.46 -21.58 9.18
C GLN A 48 1.02 -22.23 7.91
N HIS A 49 0.61 -21.80 6.74
CA HIS A 49 1.16 -22.26 5.46
C HIS A 49 2.55 -21.67 5.20
N VAL A 50 2.79 -20.42 5.56
CA VAL A 50 4.08 -19.74 5.35
C VAL A 50 5.12 -20.12 6.41
N GLN A 51 4.69 -20.43 7.63
CA GLN A 51 5.56 -20.74 8.77
C GLN A 51 6.59 -21.86 8.45
N PRO A 52 6.21 -23.07 7.98
CA PRO A 52 7.17 -24.13 7.69
C PRO A 52 8.13 -23.79 6.55
N TRP A 53 7.74 -22.94 5.62
CA TRP A 53 8.64 -22.44 4.59
C TRP A 53 9.77 -21.58 5.20
N LEU A 54 9.46 -20.69 6.14
CA LEU A 54 10.45 -19.89 6.86
C LEU A 54 11.34 -20.76 7.76
N GLU A 55 10.76 -21.72 8.48
CA GLU A 55 11.50 -22.68 9.29
C GLU A 55 12.48 -23.52 8.45
N GLY A 56 12.05 -23.94 7.26
CA GLY A 56 12.91 -24.62 6.28
C GLY A 56 14.09 -23.78 5.78
N MET A 57 13.97 -22.46 5.84
CA MET A 57 15.06 -21.50 5.59
C MET A 57 15.90 -21.18 6.84
N GLY A 58 15.63 -21.82 7.99
CA GLY A 58 16.38 -21.64 9.24
C GLY A 58 15.94 -20.44 10.07
N PHE A 59 14.71 -19.97 9.92
CA PHE A 59 14.12 -18.97 10.80
C PHE A 59 13.52 -19.61 12.05
N THR A 60 13.62 -18.91 13.18
CA THR A 60 12.75 -19.12 14.33
C THR A 60 11.46 -18.34 14.10
N THR A 61 10.32 -18.96 14.33
CA THR A 61 9.00 -18.39 14.01
C THR A 61 8.07 -18.37 15.22
N GLU A 62 7.19 -17.38 15.28
CA GLU A 62 6.14 -17.26 16.29
C GLU A 62 4.86 -16.71 15.63
N ILE A 63 3.73 -17.44 15.76
CA ILE A 63 2.42 -16.90 15.41
C ILE A 63 1.86 -16.18 16.63
N VAL A 64 1.79 -14.86 16.57
CA VAL A 64 1.30 -13.98 17.64
C VAL A 64 -0.19 -13.74 17.46
N PRO A 65 -1.02 -14.04 18.47
CA PRO A 65 -2.42 -13.63 18.47
C PRO A 65 -2.52 -12.10 18.40
N ASN A 66 -3.45 -11.60 17.61
CA ASN A 66 -3.68 -10.17 17.53
C ASN A 66 -4.31 -9.64 18.83
N PRO A 67 -3.79 -8.54 19.40
CA PRO A 67 -4.37 -7.94 20.61
C PRO A 67 -5.76 -7.33 20.37
N VAL A 68 -6.13 -7.02 19.12
CA VAL A 68 -7.44 -6.51 18.75
C VAL A 68 -8.38 -7.68 18.44
N ALA A 69 -9.50 -7.75 19.17
CA ALA A 69 -10.46 -8.81 18.98
C ALA A 69 -11.03 -8.84 17.55
N GLY A 70 -11.00 -10.02 16.92
CA GLY A 70 -11.49 -10.22 15.55
C GLY A 70 -10.48 -9.90 14.46
N ALA A 71 -9.34 -9.29 14.78
CA ALA A 71 -8.24 -9.10 13.82
C ALA A 71 -7.43 -10.40 13.66
N GLY A 72 -6.88 -10.61 12.46
CA GLY A 72 -6.12 -11.81 12.13
C GLY A 72 -4.74 -11.87 12.81
N PRO A 73 -4.13 -13.07 12.91
CA PRO A 73 -2.85 -13.28 13.57
C PRO A 73 -1.70 -12.66 12.79
N ILE A 74 -0.56 -12.47 13.48
CA ILE A 74 0.68 -11.96 12.92
C ILE A 74 1.77 -13.03 13.07
N LEU A 75 2.47 -13.38 11.99
CA LEU A 75 3.62 -14.26 12.02
C LEU A 75 4.89 -13.41 12.13
N LEU A 76 5.63 -13.61 13.22
CA LEU A 76 6.96 -13.08 13.40
C LEU A 76 7.98 -14.16 13.10
N ALA A 77 9.05 -13.78 12.41
CA ALA A 77 10.17 -14.69 12.16
C ALA A 77 11.50 -13.96 12.25
N GLU A 78 12.52 -14.64 12.74
CA GLU A 78 13.87 -14.09 12.81
C GLU A 78 14.93 -15.15 12.48
N ARG A 79 15.95 -14.69 11.76
CA ARG A 79 17.15 -15.43 11.50
C ARG A 79 18.35 -14.53 11.80
N LEU A 80 19.03 -14.82 12.89
CA LEU A 80 20.13 -13.99 13.40
C LEU A 80 21.47 -14.53 12.90
N GLU A 81 22.35 -13.62 12.48
CA GLU A 81 23.73 -13.89 12.11
C GLU A 81 24.67 -13.11 13.06
N PRO A 82 25.92 -13.60 13.30
CA PRO A 82 26.83 -12.98 14.27
C PRO A 82 27.26 -11.55 13.91
N SER A 83 27.21 -11.18 12.64
CA SER A 83 27.68 -9.89 12.10
C SER A 83 26.78 -9.42 10.97
N GLY A 84 27.03 -8.20 10.49
CA GLY A 84 26.28 -7.56 9.42
C GLY A 84 25.09 -6.73 9.91
N PRO A 85 24.37 -6.08 9.01
CA PRO A 85 23.19 -5.29 9.33
C PRO A 85 22.04 -6.17 9.81
N VAL A 86 21.07 -5.53 10.47
CA VAL A 86 19.77 -6.14 10.79
C VAL A 86 18.74 -5.55 9.87
N VAL A 87 18.15 -6.38 9.06
CA VAL A 87 17.07 -6.00 8.14
C VAL A 87 15.75 -6.53 8.67
N ILE A 88 14.69 -5.74 8.56
CA ILE A 88 13.33 -6.23 8.73
C ILE A 88 12.63 -6.23 7.38
N THR A 89 11.90 -7.30 7.07
CA THR A 89 11.03 -7.37 5.90
C THR A 89 9.58 -7.54 6.34
N TYR A 90 8.67 -7.17 5.47
CA TYR A 90 7.25 -7.17 5.75
C TYR A 90 6.47 -7.73 4.56
N GLY A 91 5.31 -8.28 4.86
CA GLY A 91 4.26 -8.63 3.90
C GLY A 91 2.93 -8.79 4.62
N HIS A 92 1.84 -8.82 3.85
CA HIS A 92 0.55 -9.22 4.37
C HIS A 92 -0.06 -10.37 3.60
N GLY A 93 -0.71 -11.25 4.33
CA GLY A 93 -1.30 -12.48 3.77
C GLY A 93 -2.81 -12.36 3.57
N ASP A 94 -3.43 -11.31 4.09
CA ASP A 94 -4.83 -11.03 3.84
C ASP A 94 -5.06 -10.35 2.50
N THR A 95 -6.31 -10.33 2.08
CA THR A 95 -6.75 -9.71 0.83
C THR A 95 -8.11 -9.03 1.04
N VAL A 96 -8.46 -8.10 0.12
CA VAL A 96 -9.84 -7.66 -0.04
C VAL A 96 -10.75 -8.80 -0.51
N ARG A 97 -12.06 -8.56 -0.57
CA ARG A 97 -13.05 -9.55 -1.06
C ARG A 97 -12.72 -10.08 -2.44
N GLY A 98 -13.02 -11.35 -2.64
CA GLY A 98 -12.80 -12.04 -3.92
C GLY A 98 -13.61 -11.48 -5.09
N LEU A 99 -14.86 -11.00 -4.86
CA LEU A 99 -15.79 -10.49 -5.88
C LEU A 99 -15.97 -11.48 -7.06
N ALA A 100 -16.14 -12.75 -6.74
CA ALA A 100 -16.09 -13.86 -7.70
C ALA A 100 -17.08 -13.75 -8.87
N ASP A 101 -18.23 -13.12 -8.64
CA ASP A 101 -19.28 -12.86 -9.63
C ASP A 101 -18.93 -11.76 -10.66
N GLN A 102 -17.83 -11.02 -10.42
CA GLN A 102 -17.42 -9.89 -11.27
C GLN A 102 -16.15 -10.21 -12.10
N TRP A 103 -15.55 -11.39 -11.91
CA TRP A 103 -14.37 -11.77 -12.69
C TRP A 103 -14.74 -12.19 -14.11
N SER A 104 -13.98 -11.68 -15.08
CA SER A 104 -14.20 -11.95 -16.50
C SER A 104 -13.82 -13.39 -16.86
N ASP A 105 -14.34 -13.89 -17.97
CA ASP A 105 -13.97 -15.17 -18.62
C ASP A 105 -14.04 -16.40 -17.70
N GLY A 106 -14.93 -16.36 -16.68
CA GLY A 106 -15.11 -17.44 -15.73
C GLY A 106 -13.90 -17.70 -14.81
N ARG A 107 -13.06 -16.72 -14.60
CA ARG A 107 -11.94 -16.80 -13.64
C ARG A 107 -12.49 -16.90 -12.23
N ASP A 108 -11.83 -17.74 -11.43
CA ASP A 108 -12.06 -17.80 -9.97
C ASP A 108 -10.95 -17.02 -9.27
N PRO A 109 -11.26 -16.07 -8.38
CA PRO A 109 -10.25 -15.28 -7.65
C PRO A 109 -9.26 -16.13 -6.85
N TRP A 110 -9.64 -17.35 -6.48
CA TRP A 110 -8.85 -18.24 -5.63
C TRP A 110 -8.12 -19.35 -6.39
N VAL A 111 -8.16 -19.30 -7.71
CA VAL A 111 -7.45 -20.23 -8.59
C VAL A 111 -6.53 -19.44 -9.50
N LEU A 112 -5.22 -19.60 -9.30
CA LEU A 112 -4.23 -18.94 -10.15
C LEU A 112 -4.40 -19.37 -11.61
N ARG A 113 -4.64 -18.43 -12.50
CA ARG A 113 -4.80 -18.67 -13.93
C ARG A 113 -3.78 -17.89 -14.73
N GLU A 114 -2.98 -18.59 -15.52
CA GLU A 114 -1.98 -18.01 -16.40
C GLU A 114 -2.57 -17.76 -17.78
N GLU A 115 -2.50 -16.51 -18.26
CA GLU A 115 -2.93 -16.10 -19.60
C GLU A 115 -1.91 -15.11 -20.19
N GLY A 116 -1.08 -15.59 -21.10
CA GLY A 116 0.01 -14.81 -21.67
C GLY A 116 1.06 -14.43 -20.63
N ASP A 117 1.24 -13.14 -20.41
CA ASP A 117 2.16 -12.58 -19.41
C ASP A 117 1.52 -12.28 -18.07
N ARG A 118 0.23 -12.59 -17.88
CA ARG A 118 -0.57 -12.29 -16.70
C ARG A 118 -0.89 -13.54 -15.90
N TRP A 119 -0.70 -13.44 -14.61
CA TRP A 119 -1.13 -14.40 -13.62
C TRP A 119 -2.28 -13.85 -12.80
N TYR A 120 -3.51 -14.25 -13.16
CA TYR A 120 -4.74 -13.81 -12.52
C TYR A 120 -5.00 -14.56 -11.21
N GLY A 121 -5.43 -13.84 -10.19
CA GLY A 121 -5.82 -14.39 -8.89
C GLY A 121 -5.79 -13.31 -7.81
N ARG A 122 -6.68 -13.40 -6.84
CA ARG A 122 -6.74 -12.46 -5.72
C ARG A 122 -5.49 -12.59 -4.85
N GLY A 123 -4.81 -11.46 -4.59
CA GLY A 123 -3.57 -11.41 -3.84
C GLY A 123 -2.31 -11.61 -4.69
N THR A 124 -2.44 -11.86 -6.00
CA THR A 124 -1.26 -12.00 -6.87
C THR A 124 -0.42 -10.73 -6.93
N ALA A 125 -1.06 -9.57 -6.93
CA ALA A 125 -0.43 -8.26 -6.92
C ALA A 125 -0.42 -7.60 -5.54
N ASP A 126 -1.39 -7.95 -4.67
CA ASP A 126 -1.61 -7.34 -3.36
C ASP A 126 -2.02 -8.35 -2.29
N ASN A 127 -1.10 -8.87 -1.46
CA ASN A 127 0.36 -8.72 -1.45
C ASN A 127 1.08 -10.10 -1.55
N LYS A 128 0.30 -11.22 -1.64
CA LYS A 128 0.83 -12.61 -1.60
C LYS A 128 1.94 -12.84 -2.63
N GLY A 129 1.78 -12.32 -3.85
CA GLY A 129 2.80 -12.47 -4.89
C GLY A 129 4.07 -11.67 -4.58
N GLN A 130 3.94 -10.47 -4.02
CA GLN A 130 5.08 -9.60 -3.78
C GLN A 130 6.01 -10.15 -2.69
N HIS A 131 5.50 -10.47 -1.50
CA HIS A 131 6.35 -11.05 -0.45
C HIS A 131 6.84 -12.47 -0.80
N ALA A 132 6.07 -13.24 -1.57
CA ALA A 132 6.52 -14.56 -2.05
C ALA A 132 7.71 -14.46 -3.02
N ILE A 133 7.80 -13.41 -3.86
CA ILE A 133 8.98 -13.11 -4.69
C ILE A 133 10.19 -12.91 -3.78
N ASN A 134 10.07 -12.05 -2.76
CA ASN A 134 11.16 -11.71 -1.85
C ASN A 134 11.68 -12.93 -1.10
N LEU A 135 10.77 -13.76 -0.58
CA LEU A 135 11.12 -14.98 0.17
C LEU A 135 11.71 -16.07 -0.75
N SER A 136 11.23 -16.19 -1.99
CA SER A 136 11.79 -17.15 -2.95
C SER A 136 13.20 -16.77 -3.37
N ALA A 137 13.44 -15.47 -3.60
CA ALA A 137 14.76 -14.94 -3.86
C ALA A 137 15.72 -15.16 -2.67
N LEU A 138 15.23 -14.97 -1.44
CA LEU A 138 15.99 -15.22 -0.21
C LEU A 138 16.41 -16.69 -0.10
N GLU A 139 15.50 -17.62 -0.37
CA GLU A 139 15.78 -19.05 -0.34
C GLU A 139 16.90 -19.44 -1.32
N ALA A 140 16.89 -18.87 -2.53
CA ALA A 140 17.96 -19.09 -3.51
C ALA A 140 19.32 -18.56 -3.02
N VAL A 141 19.34 -17.38 -2.36
CA VAL A 141 20.56 -16.79 -1.78
C VAL A 141 21.10 -17.65 -0.64
N ILE A 142 20.24 -18.11 0.28
CA ILE A 142 20.65 -18.98 1.38
C ILE A 142 21.33 -20.25 0.85
N ARG A 143 20.73 -20.89 -0.15
CA ARG A 143 21.31 -22.07 -0.81
C ARG A 143 22.65 -21.78 -1.48
N ALA A 144 22.73 -20.68 -2.24
CA ALA A 144 23.94 -20.27 -2.95
C ALA A 144 25.08 -19.90 -2.00
N ARG A 145 24.76 -19.39 -0.79
CA ARG A 145 25.75 -19.07 0.26
C ARG A 145 26.08 -20.25 1.19
N GLY A 146 25.58 -21.44 0.88
CA GLY A 146 25.86 -22.64 1.71
C GLY A 146 25.22 -22.58 3.10
N GLY A 147 24.05 -21.96 3.20
CA GLY A 147 23.28 -21.88 4.44
C GLY A 147 23.56 -20.62 5.29
N ARG A 148 24.34 -19.65 4.82
CA ARG A 148 24.64 -18.39 5.54
C ARG A 148 24.00 -17.20 4.80
N LEU A 149 23.62 -16.15 5.53
CA LEU A 149 23.19 -14.88 4.95
C LEU A 149 24.27 -13.80 4.98
N GLY A 150 25.01 -13.71 6.10
CA GLY A 150 25.96 -12.63 6.35
C GLY A 150 25.31 -11.35 6.88
N PHE A 151 24.00 -11.39 7.18
CA PHE A 151 23.21 -10.35 7.83
C PHE A 151 22.05 -10.98 8.60
N SER A 152 21.50 -10.29 9.58
CA SER A 152 20.32 -10.75 10.31
C SER A 152 19.06 -10.28 9.62
N LEU A 153 18.08 -11.18 9.48
CA LEU A 153 16.79 -10.87 8.87
C LEU A 153 15.64 -11.19 9.84
N LYS A 154 14.74 -10.22 9.98
CA LYS A 154 13.49 -10.35 10.71
C LYS A 154 12.34 -10.18 9.74
N LEU A 155 11.23 -10.85 10.00
CA LEU A 155 10.04 -10.79 9.16
C LEU A 155 8.80 -10.56 10.03
N VAL A 156 7.94 -9.67 9.55
CA VAL A 156 6.58 -9.47 10.05
C VAL A 156 5.63 -9.76 8.90
N LEU A 157 4.78 -10.77 9.06
CA LEU A 157 3.72 -11.12 8.11
C LEU A 157 2.38 -10.99 8.82
N GLU A 158 1.65 -9.93 8.52
CA GLU A 158 0.33 -9.72 9.09
C GLU A 158 -0.80 -10.28 8.23
N THR A 159 -2.01 -10.28 8.78
CA THR A 159 -3.24 -10.70 8.10
C THR A 159 -4.38 -9.71 8.33
N GLY A 160 -4.08 -8.41 8.31
CA GLY A 160 -5.04 -7.34 8.57
C GLY A 160 -4.75 -6.01 7.88
N GLU A 161 -3.83 -5.97 6.91
CA GLU A 161 -3.43 -4.74 6.20
C GLU A 161 -4.62 -4.08 5.51
N GLU A 162 -5.41 -4.85 4.79
CA GLU A 162 -6.58 -4.42 4.01
C GLU A 162 -7.72 -3.84 4.86
N THR A 163 -7.60 -3.97 6.17
CA THR A 163 -8.52 -3.37 7.16
C THR A 163 -7.84 -2.33 8.06
N GLY A 164 -6.59 -1.93 7.74
CA GLY A 164 -5.85 -0.87 8.40
C GLY A 164 -4.87 -1.33 9.48
N SER A 165 -4.40 -2.59 9.41
CA SER A 165 -3.35 -3.17 10.29
C SER A 165 -3.69 -3.05 11.77
N ALA A 166 -4.94 -3.34 12.15
CA ALA A 166 -5.36 -3.29 13.56
C ALA A 166 -4.50 -4.24 14.40
N GLY A 167 -3.93 -3.73 15.51
CA GLY A 167 -3.09 -4.49 16.44
C GLY A 167 -1.62 -4.66 16.02
N LEU A 168 -1.25 -4.33 14.78
CA LEU A 168 0.14 -4.43 14.32
C LEU A 168 1.08 -3.51 15.12
N ARG A 169 0.66 -2.27 15.37
CA ARG A 169 1.46 -1.27 16.10
C ARG A 169 1.73 -1.73 17.52
N GLU A 170 0.72 -2.29 18.18
CA GLU A 170 0.80 -2.86 19.53
C GLU A 170 1.77 -4.05 19.59
N VAL A 171 1.69 -4.96 18.60
CA VAL A 171 2.60 -6.11 18.53
C VAL A 171 4.04 -5.65 18.30
N ILE A 172 4.30 -4.73 17.36
CA ILE A 172 5.64 -4.21 17.10
C ILE A 172 6.18 -3.46 18.33
N ALA A 173 5.37 -2.67 19.02
CA ALA A 173 5.76 -1.97 20.22
C ALA A 173 6.12 -2.94 21.37
N ALA A 174 5.30 -3.99 21.58
CA ALA A 174 5.55 -5.02 22.58
C ALA A 174 6.81 -5.86 22.27
N ARG A 175 7.20 -5.98 21.02
CA ARG A 175 8.37 -6.72 20.52
C ARG A 175 9.52 -5.80 20.05
N ARG A 176 9.53 -4.53 20.47
CA ARG A 176 10.47 -3.51 19.98
C ARG A 176 11.92 -3.96 19.99
N THR A 177 12.39 -4.55 21.08
CA THR A 177 13.78 -5.04 21.20
C THR A 177 14.04 -6.20 20.23
N GLN A 178 13.11 -7.16 20.16
CA GLN A 178 13.23 -8.30 19.25
C GLN A 178 13.23 -7.86 17.79
N LEU A 179 12.38 -6.89 17.41
CA LEU A 179 12.21 -6.43 16.04
C LEU A 179 13.12 -5.26 15.63
N ALA A 180 13.96 -4.74 16.55
CA ALA A 180 14.90 -3.66 16.23
C ALA A 180 15.72 -3.99 14.97
N ALA A 181 15.79 -3.06 14.02
CA ALA A 181 16.43 -3.24 12.72
C ALA A 181 17.01 -1.91 12.21
N ASP A 182 17.95 -1.99 11.28
CA ASP A 182 18.58 -0.82 10.65
C ASP A 182 17.70 -0.26 9.52
N VAL A 183 17.01 -1.16 8.79
CA VAL A 183 16.21 -0.82 7.61
C VAL A 183 15.05 -1.79 7.43
N LEU A 184 13.91 -1.29 6.96
CA LEU A 184 12.83 -2.07 6.37
C LEU A 184 13.07 -2.19 4.86
N LEU A 185 13.15 -3.42 4.35
CA LEU A 185 13.21 -3.72 2.94
C LEU A 185 12.09 -4.70 2.59
N ALA A 186 11.06 -4.22 1.90
CA ALA A 186 9.85 -4.98 1.62
C ALA A 186 9.25 -4.62 0.25
N SER A 187 8.17 -5.30 -0.12
CA SER A 187 7.47 -5.08 -1.38
C SER A 187 5.99 -4.97 -1.16
N ASP A 188 5.44 -3.81 -1.56
CA ASP A 188 4.01 -3.56 -1.60
C ASP A 188 3.71 -2.34 -2.47
N GLY A 189 2.42 -2.20 -2.87
CA GLY A 189 1.99 -1.16 -3.78
C GLY A 189 2.47 -1.38 -5.23
N PRO A 190 2.13 -0.50 -6.16
CA PRO A 190 2.54 -0.59 -7.55
C PRO A 190 3.86 0.13 -7.82
N ARG A 191 4.60 -0.34 -8.83
CA ARG A 191 5.61 0.45 -9.54
C ARG A 191 4.95 1.66 -10.21
N MET A 192 5.73 2.68 -10.54
CA MET A 192 5.24 3.81 -11.34
C MET A 192 4.68 3.36 -12.69
N ASN A 193 5.31 2.38 -13.31
CA ASN A 193 4.87 1.69 -14.53
C ASN A 193 5.44 0.27 -14.56
N ALA A 194 4.95 -0.58 -15.46
CA ALA A 194 5.33 -1.99 -15.52
C ALA A 194 6.81 -2.22 -15.88
N THR A 195 7.46 -1.28 -16.56
CA THR A 195 8.78 -1.46 -17.15
C THR A 195 9.92 -0.82 -16.36
N VAL A 196 9.62 0.04 -15.38
CA VAL A 196 10.64 0.77 -14.62
C VAL A 196 10.68 0.29 -13.18
N PRO A 197 11.80 -0.29 -12.71
CA PRO A 197 11.98 -0.64 -11.31
C PRO A 197 11.80 0.61 -10.44
N THR A 198 10.96 0.49 -9.43
CA THR A 198 10.62 1.60 -8.53
C THR A 198 11.06 1.27 -7.13
N LEU A 199 11.67 2.24 -6.44
CA LEU A 199 11.99 2.20 -5.02
C LEU A 199 11.26 3.35 -4.34
N SER A 200 10.35 3.06 -3.42
CA SER A 200 9.64 4.08 -2.63
C SER A 200 10.23 4.18 -1.23
N THR A 201 10.35 5.41 -0.72
CA THR A 201 10.86 5.69 0.62
C THR A 201 9.77 6.06 1.62
N GLY A 202 8.51 6.01 1.21
CA GLY A 202 7.37 6.34 2.05
C GLY A 202 6.04 6.26 1.33
N THR A 203 4.99 6.71 2.00
CA THR A 203 3.63 6.71 1.49
C THR A 203 2.90 8.00 1.86
N ARG A 204 1.86 8.32 1.08
CA ARG A 204 0.86 9.30 1.53
C ARG A 204 0.02 8.70 2.65
N GLY A 205 -0.46 9.56 3.53
CA GLY A 205 -1.45 9.20 4.54
C GLY A 205 -2.87 9.22 3.98
N THR A 206 -3.77 8.62 4.75
CA THR A 206 -5.20 8.53 4.42
C THR A 206 -6.04 9.01 5.59
N TRP A 207 -6.93 9.95 5.32
CA TRP A 207 -7.87 10.50 6.28
C TRP A 207 -9.28 10.50 5.68
N HIS A 208 -10.28 10.03 6.44
CA HIS A 208 -11.64 9.87 5.98
C HIS A 208 -12.61 10.71 6.80
N PHE A 209 -13.65 11.23 6.14
CA PHE A 209 -14.72 11.96 6.79
C PHE A 209 -16.02 11.87 6.00
N ASP A 210 -17.13 12.07 6.71
CA ASP A 210 -18.45 12.23 6.09
C ASP A 210 -18.93 13.67 6.21
N LEU A 211 -19.56 14.13 5.14
CA LEU A 211 -20.45 15.30 5.16
C LEU A 211 -21.89 14.80 5.14
N ILE A 212 -22.68 15.21 6.15
CA ILE A 212 -24.07 14.80 6.28
C ILE A 212 -24.96 16.02 6.40
N VAL A 213 -25.99 16.10 5.56
CA VAL A 213 -27.06 17.07 5.60
C VAL A 213 -28.35 16.35 6.00
N ASP A 214 -28.82 16.58 7.22
CA ASP A 214 -30.04 15.97 7.75
C ASP A 214 -30.99 17.09 8.17
N VAL A 215 -32.06 17.28 7.44
CA VAL A 215 -32.93 18.46 7.57
C VAL A 215 -34.32 18.15 8.12
N ARG A 216 -34.75 16.87 8.05
CA ARG A 216 -36.09 16.49 8.54
C ARG A 216 -36.24 14.97 8.73
N PRO A 217 -37.24 14.49 9.50
CA PRO A 217 -37.41 13.04 9.74
C PRO A 217 -37.84 12.21 8.53
N GLY A 218 -38.44 12.84 7.50
CA GLY A 218 -38.97 12.13 6.31
C GLY A 218 -39.03 13.00 5.06
N GLY A 219 -39.16 12.36 3.91
CA GLY A 219 -39.34 13.04 2.63
C GLY A 219 -40.69 13.77 2.54
N VAL A 220 -40.75 14.84 1.77
CA VAL A 220 -41.97 15.63 1.54
C VAL A 220 -42.26 15.73 0.04
N HIS A 221 -43.54 15.83 -0.35
CA HIS A 221 -43.97 15.87 -1.73
C HIS A 221 -43.32 17.02 -2.50
N SER A 222 -42.57 16.72 -3.58
CA SER A 222 -41.76 17.69 -4.30
C SER A 222 -42.59 18.81 -4.95
N GLY A 223 -43.76 18.51 -5.48
CA GLY A 223 -44.68 19.51 -6.07
C GLY A 223 -45.27 20.47 -5.08
N ASN A 224 -45.49 20.04 -3.82
CA ASN A 224 -46.09 20.89 -2.80
C ASN A 224 -45.05 21.68 -1.99
N TRP A 225 -43.81 21.17 -1.89
CA TRP A 225 -42.79 21.70 -0.97
C TRP A 225 -41.51 22.13 -1.73
N GLY A 226 -41.31 21.72 -2.98
CA GLY A 226 -40.18 22.15 -3.81
C GLY A 226 -40.16 23.67 -3.95
N GLY A 227 -38.98 24.26 -3.75
CA GLY A 227 -38.78 25.72 -3.73
C GLY A 227 -39.08 26.40 -2.38
N MET A 228 -39.72 25.72 -1.42
CA MET A 228 -40.02 26.25 -0.10
C MET A 228 -39.23 25.55 1.03
N THR A 229 -38.75 24.34 0.79
CA THR A 229 -37.98 23.59 1.79
C THR A 229 -36.56 23.30 1.32
N THR A 230 -35.65 23.16 2.26
CA THR A 230 -34.27 22.83 1.97
C THR A 230 -34.18 21.47 1.27
N ASP A 231 -33.46 21.43 0.15
CA ASP A 231 -33.05 20.20 -0.52
C ASP A 231 -31.64 19.82 -0.04
N PRO A 232 -31.48 18.72 0.73
CA PRO A 232 -30.19 18.35 1.27
C PRO A 232 -29.17 17.94 0.21
N ALA A 233 -29.59 17.42 -0.94
CA ALA A 233 -28.68 17.06 -2.04
C ALA A 233 -28.02 18.32 -2.62
N ILE A 234 -28.77 19.41 -2.83
CA ILE A 234 -28.24 20.67 -3.33
C ILE A 234 -27.26 21.27 -2.31
N VAL A 235 -27.62 21.28 -1.02
CA VAL A 235 -26.72 21.78 0.04
C VAL A 235 -25.43 20.99 0.08
N LEU A 236 -25.49 19.64 0.04
CA LEU A 236 -24.33 18.78 0.05
C LEU A 236 -23.43 18.98 -1.17
N ALA A 237 -24.02 19.07 -2.36
CA ALA A 237 -23.27 19.32 -3.59
C ALA A 237 -22.48 20.64 -3.55
N HIS A 238 -23.11 21.70 -3.04
CA HIS A 238 -22.43 23.00 -2.87
C HIS A 238 -21.39 22.97 -1.75
N ALA A 239 -21.62 22.23 -0.66
CA ALA A 239 -20.61 22.05 0.39
C ALA A 239 -19.36 21.34 -0.17
N ILE A 240 -19.53 20.28 -0.96
CA ILE A 240 -18.42 19.59 -1.64
C ILE A 240 -17.73 20.56 -2.64
N ALA A 241 -18.51 21.29 -3.44
CA ALA A 241 -17.96 22.26 -4.40
C ALA A 241 -17.20 23.43 -3.73
N SER A 242 -17.44 23.68 -2.44
CA SER A 242 -16.61 24.63 -1.67
C SER A 242 -15.26 24.07 -1.26
N LEU A 243 -15.12 22.73 -1.16
CA LEU A 243 -13.86 22.04 -0.82
C LEU A 243 -12.96 21.84 -2.03
N ALA A 244 -13.55 21.56 -3.20
CA ALA A 244 -12.83 21.34 -4.44
C ALA A 244 -13.59 21.90 -5.63
N ASP A 245 -12.87 22.44 -6.61
CA ASP A 245 -13.49 22.97 -7.83
C ASP A 245 -13.86 21.83 -8.81
N ARG A 246 -14.44 22.22 -9.96
CA ARG A 246 -14.88 21.30 -11.02
C ARG A 246 -13.74 20.49 -11.66
N HIS A 247 -12.49 20.86 -11.43
CA HIS A 247 -11.29 20.15 -11.90
C HIS A 247 -10.60 19.37 -10.77
N GLY A 248 -11.23 19.24 -9.60
CA GLY A 248 -10.68 18.51 -8.46
C GLY A 248 -9.55 19.23 -7.73
N ARG A 249 -9.33 20.53 -8.00
CA ARG A 249 -8.38 21.36 -7.24
C ARG A 249 -8.95 21.63 -5.86
N ILE A 250 -8.18 21.36 -4.81
CA ILE A 250 -8.60 21.64 -3.43
C ILE A 250 -8.59 23.18 -3.17
N LEU A 251 -9.70 23.68 -2.67
CA LEU A 251 -9.92 25.11 -2.39
C LEU A 251 -9.66 25.49 -0.91
N VAL A 252 -9.32 24.53 -0.07
CA VAL A 252 -9.07 24.70 1.37
C VAL A 252 -7.56 24.70 1.62
N PRO A 253 -6.91 25.88 1.79
CA PRO A 253 -5.45 25.96 1.89
C PRO A 253 -4.84 25.14 3.02
N GLY A 254 -5.55 25.01 4.17
CA GLY A 254 -5.08 24.24 5.32
C GLY A 254 -5.02 22.71 5.11
N LEU A 255 -5.53 22.20 3.98
CA LEU A 255 -5.41 20.80 3.59
C LEU A 255 -4.24 20.55 2.63
N LEU A 256 -3.52 21.59 2.24
CA LEU A 256 -2.44 21.53 1.25
C LEU A 256 -1.07 21.69 1.93
N PRO A 257 0.01 21.14 1.33
CA PRO A 257 1.36 21.35 1.84
C PRO A 257 1.71 22.86 1.90
N PRO A 258 2.10 23.38 3.07
CA PRO A 258 2.48 24.79 3.20
C PRO A 258 3.66 25.14 2.29
N GLY A 259 3.50 26.17 1.46
CA GLY A 259 4.55 26.59 0.52
C GLY A 259 4.70 25.71 -0.74
N GLY A 260 3.80 24.74 -0.94
CA GLY A 260 3.79 23.88 -2.11
C GLY A 260 4.56 22.56 -1.91
N ILE A 261 4.92 21.89 -3.01
CA ILE A 261 5.67 20.62 -2.94
C ILE A 261 7.05 20.89 -2.36
N ASN A 262 7.43 20.09 -1.37
CA ASN A 262 8.77 20.11 -0.78
C ASN A 262 9.84 20.00 -1.88
N PRO A 263 10.89 20.85 -1.90
CA PRO A 263 11.91 20.86 -2.95
C PRO A 263 12.60 19.51 -3.17
N MET A 264 12.88 18.76 -2.11
CA MET A 264 13.46 17.41 -2.18
C MET A 264 12.51 16.43 -2.91
N VAL A 265 11.20 16.50 -2.61
CA VAL A 265 10.17 15.70 -3.27
C VAL A 265 10.11 16.07 -4.76
N ARG A 266 10.09 17.36 -5.07
CA ARG A 266 10.08 17.85 -6.45
C ARG A 266 11.30 17.37 -7.23
N GLN A 267 12.48 17.43 -6.62
CA GLN A 267 13.72 16.94 -7.24
C GLN A 267 13.66 15.43 -7.50
N ALA A 268 13.19 14.63 -6.54
CA ALA A 268 13.05 13.19 -6.69
C ALA A 268 12.04 12.81 -7.79
N LEU A 269 10.98 13.61 -7.97
CA LEU A 269 9.96 13.41 -9.00
C LEU A 269 10.33 14.00 -10.36
N ALA A 270 11.44 14.74 -10.46
CA ALA A 270 11.90 15.31 -11.73
C ALA A 270 12.23 14.20 -12.74
N GLY A 271 11.55 14.24 -13.88
CA GLY A 271 11.70 13.20 -14.92
C GLY A 271 10.92 11.90 -14.65
N CYS A 272 10.12 11.84 -13.58
CA CYS A 272 9.18 10.75 -13.36
C CYS A 272 8.00 10.87 -14.34
N GLU A 273 7.80 9.88 -15.19
CA GLU A 273 6.64 9.80 -16.08
C GLU A 273 5.66 8.75 -15.55
N LEU A 274 4.56 9.23 -14.96
CA LEU A 274 3.43 8.36 -14.65
C LEU A 274 2.63 8.13 -15.95
N ARG A 275 2.49 6.87 -16.34
CA ARG A 275 1.75 6.46 -17.54
C ARG A 275 0.52 5.65 -17.15
N ALA A 276 -0.59 5.86 -17.86
CA ALA A 276 -1.69 4.91 -17.82
C ALA A 276 -1.28 3.68 -18.66
N GLU A 277 -1.28 2.51 -18.04
CA GLU A 277 -0.88 1.25 -18.69
C GLU A 277 -2.01 0.22 -18.57
N GLY A 278 -2.17 -0.58 -19.63
CA GLY A 278 -3.20 -1.62 -19.67
C GLY A 278 -4.61 -1.05 -19.55
N GLU A 279 -5.40 -1.61 -18.65
CA GLU A 279 -6.76 -1.16 -18.34
C GLU A 279 -6.82 -0.11 -17.21
N ALA A 280 -5.69 0.55 -16.94
CA ALA A 280 -5.63 1.63 -15.96
C ALA A 280 -6.52 2.82 -16.37
N ALA A 281 -6.83 3.68 -15.39
CA ALA A 281 -7.59 4.88 -15.63
C ALA A 281 -6.87 5.83 -16.61
N THR A 282 -7.61 6.48 -17.47
CA THR A 282 -7.09 7.54 -18.35
C THR A 282 -6.62 8.72 -17.49
N ILE A 283 -5.41 9.21 -17.76
CA ILE A 283 -4.91 10.44 -17.12
C ILE A 283 -5.61 11.64 -17.77
N ASP A 284 -6.32 12.42 -16.97
CA ASP A 284 -6.88 13.70 -17.37
C ASP A 284 -5.86 14.81 -17.02
N PRO A 285 -5.25 15.47 -18.01
CA PRO A 285 -4.23 16.48 -17.79
C PRO A 285 -4.75 17.71 -17.04
N ASP A 286 -6.06 18.02 -17.20
CA ASP A 286 -6.70 19.20 -16.59
C ASP A 286 -7.22 18.92 -15.17
N TRP A 287 -7.12 17.68 -14.67
CA TRP A 287 -7.59 17.31 -13.36
C TRP A 287 -6.56 17.60 -12.26
N GLY A 288 -7.01 18.14 -11.12
CA GLY A 288 -6.20 18.41 -9.92
C GLY A 288 -5.49 19.77 -9.96
N GLU A 289 -4.42 19.91 -9.18
CA GLU A 289 -3.68 21.16 -9.05
C GLU A 289 -2.99 21.53 -10.36
N PRO A 290 -3.24 22.75 -10.91
CA PRO A 290 -2.62 23.19 -12.16
C PRO A 290 -1.09 23.39 -11.99
N GLY A 291 -0.36 23.15 -13.09
CA GLY A 291 1.10 23.33 -13.11
C GLY A 291 1.90 22.19 -12.48
N LEU A 292 1.24 21.17 -11.92
CA LEU A 292 1.89 19.95 -11.44
C LEU A 292 1.86 18.85 -12.49
N SER A 293 2.94 18.10 -12.63
CA SER A 293 2.97 16.86 -13.42
C SER A 293 2.08 15.78 -12.79
N ALA A 294 1.71 14.75 -13.54
CA ALA A 294 0.93 13.63 -13.02
C ALA A 294 1.64 12.95 -11.82
N ALA A 295 2.95 12.80 -11.88
CA ALA A 295 3.74 12.25 -10.78
C ALA A 295 3.70 13.16 -9.53
N GLU A 296 3.83 14.47 -9.71
CA GLU A 296 3.73 15.43 -8.60
C GLU A 296 2.33 15.43 -7.95
N LYS A 297 1.25 15.33 -8.75
CA LYS A 297 -0.13 15.24 -8.25
C LYS A 297 -0.35 13.98 -7.39
N VAL A 298 0.22 12.83 -7.82
CA VAL A 298 0.01 11.54 -7.12
C VAL A 298 0.97 11.36 -5.94
N TYR A 299 2.24 11.72 -6.10
CA TYR A 299 3.28 11.38 -5.13
C TYR A 299 3.73 12.57 -4.25
N GLY A 300 3.40 13.80 -4.64
CA GLY A 300 3.86 15.02 -3.96
C GLY A 300 2.77 15.96 -3.47
N TRP A 301 1.49 15.66 -3.72
CA TRP A 301 0.38 16.58 -3.44
C TRP A 301 -0.75 15.92 -2.68
N THR A 302 -1.62 16.75 -2.08
CA THR A 302 -2.86 16.31 -1.44
C THR A 302 -3.94 16.14 -2.50
N SER A 303 -4.75 15.09 -2.38
CA SER A 303 -5.91 14.85 -3.23
C SER A 303 -7.16 14.56 -2.40
N LEU A 304 -8.30 15.09 -2.83
CA LEU A 304 -9.61 14.86 -2.24
C LEU A 304 -10.45 14.00 -3.19
N ILE A 305 -11.00 12.91 -2.69
CA ILE A 305 -11.78 11.95 -3.46
C ILE A 305 -13.14 11.75 -2.78
N VAL A 306 -14.24 11.91 -3.53
CA VAL A 306 -15.57 11.51 -3.08
C VAL A 306 -15.76 10.03 -3.40
N LEU A 307 -15.72 9.18 -2.37
CA LEU A 307 -15.83 7.73 -2.52
C LEU A 307 -17.28 7.26 -2.69
N ALA A 308 -18.22 7.96 -2.04
CA ALA A 308 -19.64 7.68 -2.16
C ALA A 308 -20.45 8.97 -1.91
N MET A 309 -21.58 9.11 -2.59
CA MET A 309 -22.54 10.18 -2.37
C MET A 309 -23.96 9.63 -2.53
N LEU A 310 -24.85 9.94 -1.59
CA LEU A 310 -26.21 9.42 -1.58
C LEU A 310 -27.20 10.51 -1.19
N SER A 311 -28.33 10.56 -1.92
CA SER A 311 -29.56 11.27 -1.53
C SER A 311 -30.75 10.59 -2.19
N GLY A 312 -31.81 10.34 -1.44
CA GLY A 312 -32.97 9.60 -1.94
C GLY A 312 -32.65 8.11 -2.22
N ARG A 313 -33.33 7.55 -3.23
CA ARG A 313 -33.15 6.14 -3.66
C ARG A 313 -32.98 6.11 -5.18
N PRO A 314 -31.76 6.08 -5.70
CA PRO A 314 -31.49 6.11 -7.14
C PRO A 314 -32.16 4.97 -7.91
N GLU A 315 -32.26 3.77 -7.29
CA GLU A 315 -32.89 2.57 -7.88
C GLU A 315 -34.43 2.66 -7.95
N ASN A 316 -35.04 3.55 -7.18
CA ASN A 316 -36.49 3.77 -7.17
C ASN A 316 -36.80 5.23 -6.76
N PRO A 317 -36.56 6.21 -7.67
CA PRO A 317 -36.79 7.61 -7.38
C PRO A 317 -38.30 7.91 -7.19
N VAL A 318 -38.62 8.72 -6.20
CA VAL A 318 -39.96 9.15 -5.89
C VAL A 318 -40.09 10.68 -6.02
N ASN A 319 -41.31 11.20 -6.27
CA ASN A 319 -41.58 12.65 -6.37
C ASN A 319 -41.60 13.32 -4.99
N ALA A 320 -40.42 13.21 -4.26
CA ALA A 320 -40.26 13.78 -2.93
C ALA A 320 -38.90 14.49 -2.83
N VAL A 321 -38.85 15.57 -2.05
CA VAL A 321 -37.59 16.13 -1.57
C VAL A 321 -37.08 15.21 -0.46
N ALA A 322 -35.90 14.63 -0.61
CA ALA A 322 -35.29 13.73 0.34
C ALA A 322 -35.10 14.40 1.72
N PRO A 323 -35.11 13.63 2.81
CA PRO A 323 -34.89 14.19 4.16
C PRO A 323 -33.44 14.46 4.47
N ASN A 324 -32.52 13.76 3.82
CA ASN A 324 -31.07 13.80 4.07
C ASN A 324 -30.26 13.54 2.81
N ALA A 325 -28.97 13.90 2.89
CA ALA A 325 -27.94 13.54 1.91
C ALA A 325 -26.61 13.33 2.66
N SER A 326 -25.75 12.45 2.15
CA SER A 326 -24.44 12.18 2.72
C SER A 326 -23.38 11.94 1.65
N ALA A 327 -22.13 12.25 1.97
CA ALA A 327 -20.98 11.89 1.17
C ALA A 327 -19.86 11.35 2.05
N HIS A 328 -19.23 10.24 1.62
CA HIS A 328 -18.01 9.71 2.21
C HIS A 328 -16.82 10.18 1.40
N ILE A 329 -15.89 10.88 2.06
CA ILE A 329 -14.80 11.61 1.40
C ILE A 329 -13.46 11.14 1.98
N GLN A 330 -12.46 10.99 1.10
CA GLN A 330 -11.10 10.63 1.45
C GLN A 330 -10.15 11.75 1.09
N LEU A 331 -9.24 12.07 2.01
CA LEU A 331 -8.04 12.85 1.76
C LEU A 331 -6.82 11.93 1.70
N ARG A 332 -6.03 12.04 0.63
CA ARG A 332 -4.67 11.51 0.56
C ARG A 332 -3.70 12.66 0.72
N TYR A 333 -2.86 12.64 1.75
CA TYR A 333 -1.99 13.76 2.14
C TYR A 333 -0.53 13.32 2.30
N THR A 334 0.41 14.28 2.17
CA THR A 334 1.85 14.06 2.36
C THR A 334 2.27 14.34 3.80
N VAL A 335 3.46 13.93 4.19
CA VAL A 335 4.04 14.20 5.52
C VAL A 335 4.18 15.70 5.83
N ASP A 336 4.10 16.55 4.82
CA ASP A 336 4.25 17.99 4.93
C ASP A 336 2.96 18.69 5.43
N VAL A 337 1.87 17.92 5.66
CA VAL A 337 0.57 18.41 6.18
C VAL A 337 0.24 17.69 7.48
N ASP A 338 -0.16 18.46 8.49
CA ASP A 338 -0.53 17.91 9.81
C ASP A 338 -2.01 17.46 9.83
N PRO A 339 -2.30 16.15 9.88
CA PRO A 339 -3.65 15.63 9.86
C PRO A 339 -4.47 15.97 11.13
N GLU A 340 -3.83 16.30 12.24
CA GLU A 340 -4.52 16.71 13.48
C GLU A 340 -5.27 18.03 13.30
N THR A 341 -4.91 18.84 12.30
CA THR A 341 -5.57 20.10 11.99
C THR A 341 -6.79 19.95 11.07
N PHE A 342 -6.97 18.83 10.39
CA PHE A 342 -7.95 18.69 9.29
C PHE A 342 -9.39 18.90 9.73
N GLU A 343 -9.81 18.36 10.85
CA GLU A 343 -11.18 18.55 11.34
C GLU A 343 -11.48 20.02 11.61
N GLY A 344 -10.60 20.72 12.32
CA GLY A 344 -10.74 22.14 12.62
C GLY A 344 -10.74 23.00 11.36
N VAL A 345 -9.85 22.71 10.40
CA VAL A 345 -9.75 23.42 9.12
C VAL A 345 -11.02 23.24 8.30
N LEU A 346 -11.53 22.01 8.17
CA LEU A 346 -12.75 21.72 7.41
C LEU A 346 -13.96 22.35 8.08
N ARG A 347 -14.08 22.27 9.42
CA ARG A 347 -15.21 22.89 10.14
C ARG A 347 -15.22 24.39 9.93
N ALA A 348 -14.10 25.06 10.13
CA ALA A 348 -13.97 26.51 9.93
C ALA A 348 -14.31 26.92 8.49
N HIS A 349 -13.84 26.14 7.50
CA HIS A 349 -14.14 26.40 6.09
C HIS A 349 -15.65 26.28 5.79
N LEU A 350 -16.29 25.20 6.23
CA LEU A 350 -17.72 24.98 6.02
C LEU A 350 -18.56 26.09 6.68
N ASP A 351 -18.18 26.53 7.88
CA ASP A 351 -18.88 27.63 8.57
C ASP A 351 -18.73 28.96 7.82
N GLN A 352 -17.52 29.28 7.37
CA GLN A 352 -17.24 30.51 6.58
C GLN A 352 -17.96 30.50 5.23
N ALA A 353 -18.08 29.32 4.61
CA ALA A 353 -18.79 29.15 3.34
C ALA A 353 -20.33 29.09 3.48
N GLY A 354 -20.87 29.22 4.72
CA GLY A 354 -22.31 29.23 4.98
C GLY A 354 -22.92 27.83 5.12
N PHE A 355 -22.11 26.78 5.32
CA PHE A 355 -22.54 25.41 5.49
C PHE A 355 -22.49 24.92 6.94
N GLY A 356 -22.77 25.80 7.92
CA GLY A 356 -22.78 25.46 9.33
C GLY A 356 -23.75 24.31 9.70
N GLN A 357 -24.81 24.10 8.90
CA GLN A 357 -25.78 23.01 9.06
C GLN A 357 -25.26 21.65 8.58
N VAL A 358 -24.15 21.59 7.82
CA VAL A 358 -23.55 20.35 7.37
C VAL A 358 -22.78 19.72 8.54
N LYS A 359 -23.19 18.50 8.93
CA LYS A 359 -22.50 17.74 9.96
C LYS A 359 -21.22 17.14 9.37
N LEU A 360 -20.10 17.36 10.03
CA LEU A 360 -18.81 16.74 9.73
C LEU A 360 -18.59 15.57 10.71
N VAL A 361 -18.32 14.38 10.21
CA VAL A 361 -17.98 13.19 11.00
C VAL A 361 -16.62 12.71 10.54
N CYS A 362 -15.63 12.74 11.43
CA CYS A 362 -14.25 12.37 11.13
C CYS A 362 -13.94 10.97 11.66
N TYR A 363 -13.25 10.15 10.87
CA TYR A 363 -12.86 8.78 11.22
C TYR A 363 -11.39 8.67 11.64
N GLY A 364 -10.67 9.80 11.64
CA GLY A 364 -9.25 9.86 11.98
C GLY A 364 -8.32 9.32 10.90
N VAL A 365 -7.06 9.17 11.28
CA VAL A 365 -5.99 8.66 10.40
C VAL A 365 -5.91 7.15 10.56
N ARG A 366 -6.10 6.40 9.47
CA ARG A 366 -5.91 4.95 9.46
C ARG A 366 -4.46 4.57 9.17
N MET A 367 -3.89 5.18 8.13
CA MET A 367 -2.49 5.02 7.70
C MET A 367 -1.87 6.41 7.64
N PRO A 368 -1.04 6.80 8.61
CA PRO A 368 -0.40 8.12 8.58
C PRO A 368 0.66 8.21 7.48
N ALA A 369 0.81 9.40 6.91
CA ALA A 369 1.90 9.65 5.97
C ALA A 369 3.25 9.50 6.68
N ARG A 370 4.16 8.73 6.09
CA ARG A 370 5.55 8.59 6.57
C ARG A 370 6.50 8.53 5.39
N ARG A 371 7.68 9.09 5.57
CA ARG A 371 8.70 9.15 4.53
C ARG A 371 10.10 9.14 5.14
N SER A 372 10.93 8.21 4.70
CA SER A 372 12.39 8.27 4.90
C SER A 372 13.02 9.30 3.98
N ASN A 373 14.21 9.77 4.33
CA ASN A 373 14.97 10.66 3.45
C ASN A 373 15.39 9.90 2.17
N PRO A 374 14.96 10.35 0.97
CA PRO A 374 15.39 9.73 -0.29
C PRO A 374 16.90 9.75 -0.55
N ASP A 375 17.64 10.68 0.10
CA ASP A 375 19.11 10.77 0.01
C ASP A 375 19.82 9.96 1.10
N HIS A 376 19.09 9.10 1.83
CA HIS A 376 19.70 8.26 2.86
C HIS A 376 20.63 7.21 2.25
N PRO A 377 21.78 6.87 2.88
CA PRO A 377 22.74 5.87 2.37
C PRO A 377 22.10 4.52 2.01
N TRP A 378 21.09 4.05 2.75
CA TRP A 378 20.33 2.84 2.44
C TRP A 378 19.61 2.91 1.09
N VAL A 379 19.08 4.09 0.72
CA VAL A 379 18.38 4.29 -0.57
C VAL A 379 19.37 4.19 -1.73
N HIS A 380 20.51 4.88 -1.62
CA HIS A 380 21.57 4.83 -2.64
C HIS A 380 22.16 3.43 -2.79
N TRP A 381 22.37 2.74 -1.67
CA TRP A 381 22.86 1.36 -1.67
C TRP A 381 21.86 0.42 -2.38
N ALA A 382 20.59 0.47 -2.01
CA ALA A 382 19.56 -0.38 -2.61
C ALA A 382 19.39 -0.08 -4.11
N ALA A 383 19.30 1.19 -4.50
CA ALA A 383 19.21 1.60 -5.89
C ALA A 383 20.41 1.06 -6.69
N SER A 384 21.64 1.23 -6.20
CA SER A 384 22.86 0.73 -6.88
C SER A 384 22.87 -0.80 -7.01
N SER A 385 22.38 -1.54 -6.00
CA SER A 385 22.28 -3.00 -6.07
C SER A 385 21.27 -3.45 -7.12
N ILE A 386 20.10 -2.80 -7.18
CA ILE A 386 19.03 -3.11 -8.13
C ILE A 386 19.52 -2.78 -9.55
N GLU A 387 20.10 -1.58 -9.77
CA GLU A 387 20.63 -1.15 -11.07
C GLU A 387 21.72 -2.11 -11.59
N ARG A 388 22.63 -2.54 -10.72
CA ARG A 388 23.66 -3.53 -11.06
C ARG A 388 23.04 -4.88 -11.46
N THR A 389 21.92 -5.26 -10.84
CA THR A 389 21.23 -6.53 -11.13
C THR A 389 20.46 -6.47 -12.45
N LEU A 390 19.72 -5.40 -12.65
CA LEU A 390 18.77 -5.28 -13.78
C LEU A 390 19.37 -4.60 -15.01
N GLY A 391 20.52 -3.92 -14.88
CA GLY A 391 21.13 -3.18 -15.96
C GLY A 391 20.35 -1.94 -16.40
N GLN A 392 19.42 -1.47 -15.57
CA GLN A 392 18.59 -0.31 -15.85
C GLN A 392 18.42 0.57 -14.60
N ARG A 393 18.16 1.86 -14.82
CA ARG A 393 18.02 2.84 -13.76
C ARG A 393 16.77 2.56 -12.91
N VAL A 394 16.92 2.69 -11.59
CA VAL A 394 15.82 2.63 -10.63
C VAL A 394 15.20 4.02 -10.47
N GLN A 395 13.88 4.09 -10.51
CA GLN A 395 13.17 5.30 -10.15
C GLN A 395 12.93 5.33 -8.64
N VAL A 396 13.56 6.26 -7.95
CA VAL A 396 13.31 6.51 -6.53
C VAL A 396 12.17 7.52 -6.40
N ILE A 397 11.09 7.12 -5.72
CA ILE A 397 9.96 8.01 -5.42
C ILE A 397 9.87 8.24 -3.91
N PRO A 398 9.61 9.48 -3.46
CA PRO A 398 9.59 9.81 -2.04
C PRO A 398 8.36 9.26 -1.31
N ASN A 399 7.24 9.13 -2.02
CA ASN A 399 5.99 8.58 -1.49
C ASN A 399 5.35 7.70 -2.55
N SER A 400 4.78 6.56 -2.17
CA SER A 400 3.79 5.87 -3.00
C SER A 400 2.41 6.52 -2.87
N GLY A 401 1.52 6.22 -3.81
CA GLY A 401 0.16 6.80 -3.82
C GLY A 401 -0.76 6.22 -2.76
N GLY A 402 -0.59 4.94 -2.40
CA GLY A 402 -1.33 4.23 -1.37
C GLY A 402 -0.77 4.47 0.04
N GLY A 403 -1.49 4.02 1.07
CA GLY A 403 -1.01 3.96 2.45
C GLY A 403 -0.42 2.60 2.75
N LEU A 404 0.58 2.52 3.64
CA LEU A 404 1.17 1.31 4.18
C LEU A 404 1.41 1.54 5.69
N PRO A 405 1.56 0.50 6.51
CA PRO A 405 1.74 0.65 7.96
C PRO A 405 3.16 1.13 8.33
N ASN A 406 3.65 2.14 7.65
CA ASN A 406 5.00 2.69 7.78
C ASN A 406 5.31 3.21 9.17
N ASP A 407 4.31 3.80 9.83
CA ASP A 407 4.42 4.33 11.18
C ASP A 407 4.73 3.24 12.21
N ALA A 408 4.21 2.03 12.02
CA ALA A 408 4.51 0.90 12.88
C ALA A 408 6.03 0.59 12.94
N PHE A 409 6.71 0.73 11.81
CA PHE A 409 8.15 0.48 11.70
C PHE A 409 8.97 1.74 11.96
N MET A 410 8.63 2.86 11.34
CA MET A 410 9.41 4.09 11.43
C MET A 410 9.31 4.73 12.80
N ASP A 411 8.08 4.91 13.34
CA ASP A 411 7.89 5.60 14.62
C ASP A 411 8.27 4.72 15.81
N THR A 412 8.05 3.39 15.70
CA THR A 412 8.31 2.46 16.80
C THR A 412 9.75 1.94 16.82
N LEU A 413 10.29 1.55 15.66
CA LEU A 413 11.62 0.94 15.54
C LEU A 413 12.71 1.92 15.09
N GLY A 414 12.34 3.07 14.51
CA GLY A 414 13.27 4.04 13.94
C GLY A 414 13.90 3.59 12.62
N THR A 415 13.31 2.63 11.93
CA THR A 415 13.85 2.06 10.69
C THR A 415 13.70 3.02 9.50
N GLN A 416 14.67 2.97 8.58
CA GLN A 416 14.50 3.55 7.24
C GLN A 416 13.58 2.65 6.41
N LEU A 417 12.76 3.26 5.55
CA LEU A 417 11.77 2.55 4.73
C LEU A 417 12.27 2.41 3.30
N LEU A 418 12.30 1.20 2.79
CA LEU A 418 12.61 0.86 1.40
C LEU A 418 11.55 -0.12 0.88
N TRP A 419 10.69 0.37 -0.02
CA TRP A 419 9.66 -0.43 -0.66
C TRP A 419 9.99 -0.62 -2.14
N MET A 420 10.12 -1.86 -2.58
CA MET A 420 10.34 -2.19 -3.98
C MET A 420 9.18 -3.02 -4.51
N PRO A 421 8.13 -2.40 -5.06
CA PRO A 421 6.97 -3.11 -5.57
C PRO A 421 7.27 -3.94 -6.82
N HIS A 422 6.50 -5.03 -6.99
CA HIS A 422 6.59 -5.93 -8.15
C HIS A 422 5.33 -5.88 -9.02
N SER A 423 4.28 -5.23 -8.58
CA SER A 423 3.05 -4.98 -9.34
C SER A 423 3.11 -3.64 -10.09
N TYR A 424 2.05 -3.26 -10.78
CA TYR A 424 1.93 -1.99 -11.52
C TYR A 424 0.48 -1.46 -11.43
N ASN A 425 0.26 -0.20 -11.82
CA ASN A 425 -1.05 0.44 -11.66
C ASN A 425 -2.20 -0.24 -12.44
N GLY A 426 -1.90 -0.96 -13.52
CA GLY A 426 -2.89 -1.69 -14.33
C GLY A 426 -3.22 -3.09 -13.84
N CYS A 427 -2.65 -3.56 -12.71
CA CYS A 427 -2.86 -4.91 -12.18
C CYS A 427 -4.22 -5.14 -11.53
N LYS A 428 -5.09 -4.12 -11.47
CA LYS A 428 -6.43 -4.17 -10.87
C LYS A 428 -6.44 -4.58 -9.38
N GLN A 429 -5.45 -4.12 -8.60
CA GLN A 429 -5.49 -4.28 -7.14
C GLN A 429 -6.87 -3.85 -6.61
N HIS A 430 -7.41 -4.58 -5.63
CA HIS A 430 -8.74 -4.42 -5.04
C HIS A 430 -9.93 -4.62 -6.00
N GLY A 431 -9.70 -4.77 -7.31
CA GLY A 431 -10.74 -5.04 -8.31
C GLY A 431 -10.87 -6.53 -8.68
N PRO A 432 -11.88 -6.89 -9.48
CA PRO A 432 -11.90 -8.16 -10.20
C PRO A 432 -10.79 -8.20 -11.26
N ASP A 433 -10.39 -9.41 -11.67
CA ASP A 433 -9.28 -9.64 -12.60
C ASP A 433 -7.92 -9.09 -12.13
N GLU A 434 -7.71 -9.05 -10.82
CA GLU A 434 -6.40 -8.77 -10.26
C GLU A 434 -5.37 -9.74 -10.84
N HIS A 435 -4.20 -9.20 -11.22
CA HIS A 435 -3.15 -10.01 -11.80
C HIS A 435 -1.75 -9.47 -11.53
N LEU A 436 -0.78 -10.37 -11.54
CA LEU A 436 0.64 -10.06 -11.54
C LEU A 436 1.20 -10.25 -12.94
N LEU A 437 2.03 -9.32 -13.43
CA LEU A 437 2.76 -9.50 -14.69
C LEU A 437 3.99 -10.37 -14.47
N ARG A 438 4.19 -11.33 -15.38
CA ARG A 438 5.33 -12.26 -15.32
C ARG A 438 6.69 -11.54 -15.43
N ALA A 439 6.82 -10.56 -16.32
CA ALA A 439 8.08 -9.85 -16.53
C ALA A 439 8.50 -9.04 -15.31
N PRO A 440 7.70 -8.13 -14.72
CA PRO A 440 8.04 -7.43 -13.48
C PRO A 440 8.28 -8.36 -12.28
N ALA A 441 7.54 -9.47 -12.18
CA ALA A 441 7.75 -10.46 -11.12
C ALA A 441 9.11 -11.16 -11.25
N ARG A 442 9.51 -11.54 -12.47
CA ARG A 442 10.82 -12.13 -12.77
C ARG A 442 11.97 -11.16 -12.48
N GLU A 443 11.81 -9.90 -12.87
CA GLU A 443 12.75 -8.83 -12.51
C GLU A 443 12.86 -8.66 -10.99
N GLY A 444 11.72 -8.64 -10.28
CA GLY A 444 11.66 -8.55 -8.82
C GLY A 444 12.41 -9.70 -8.16
N MET A 445 12.26 -10.92 -8.67
CA MET A 445 12.99 -12.10 -8.21
C MET A 445 14.52 -11.92 -8.35
N ALA A 446 14.96 -11.44 -9.50
CA ALA A 446 16.39 -11.17 -9.74
C ALA A 446 16.92 -10.06 -8.84
N ALA A 447 16.17 -8.94 -8.75
CA ALA A 447 16.56 -7.78 -7.96
C ALA A 447 16.68 -8.11 -6.46
N PHE A 448 15.71 -8.85 -5.91
CA PHE A 448 15.77 -9.27 -4.51
C PHE A 448 16.85 -10.33 -4.25
N ALA A 449 17.12 -11.23 -5.19
CA ALA A 449 18.27 -12.12 -5.06
C ALA A 449 19.60 -11.33 -5.00
N GLY A 450 19.71 -10.28 -5.83
CA GLY A 450 20.85 -9.35 -5.79
C GLY A 450 20.93 -8.59 -4.47
N LEU A 451 19.84 -8.00 -4.00
CA LEU A 451 19.75 -7.26 -2.73
C LEU A 451 20.10 -8.14 -1.52
N TRP A 452 19.48 -9.34 -1.41
CA TRP A 452 19.77 -10.28 -0.33
C TRP A 452 21.22 -10.77 -0.35
N TRP A 453 21.80 -10.95 -1.52
CA TRP A 453 23.23 -11.26 -1.62
C TRP A 453 24.09 -10.10 -1.13
N ASP A 454 23.84 -8.90 -1.63
CA ASP A 454 24.65 -7.72 -1.35
C ASP A 454 24.59 -7.27 0.11
N LEU A 455 23.50 -7.55 0.83
CA LEU A 455 23.39 -7.32 2.28
C LEU A 455 24.41 -8.13 3.10
N GLY A 456 24.82 -9.28 2.61
CA GLY A 456 25.84 -10.11 3.25
C GLY A 456 27.29 -9.78 2.83
N GLU A 457 27.50 -8.73 2.02
CA GLU A 457 28.81 -8.29 1.57
C GLU A 457 29.31 -7.06 2.35
N PRO A 458 30.61 -6.77 2.36
CA PRO A 458 31.15 -5.54 2.94
C PRO A 458 30.63 -4.26 2.29
N GLY A 459 30.57 -3.16 3.05
CA GLY A 459 30.20 -1.84 2.55
C GLY A 459 28.70 -1.53 2.58
N VAL A 460 27.91 -2.35 3.26
CA VAL A 460 26.49 -2.08 3.51
C VAL A 460 26.34 -1.01 4.60
N PRO A 461 25.42 -0.04 4.45
CA PRO A 461 25.14 0.92 5.52
C PRO A 461 24.74 0.20 6.83
N GLY A 462 25.17 0.71 8.00
CA GLY A 462 24.85 0.09 9.30
C GLY A 462 25.68 -1.15 9.67
N GLY A 463 26.48 -1.70 8.77
CA GLY A 463 27.26 -2.94 8.99
C GLY A 463 28.47 -2.83 9.92
N GLY A 464 28.68 -1.70 10.57
CA GLY A 464 29.82 -1.44 11.45
C GLY A 464 29.50 -1.45 12.95
N ARG A 465 28.34 -1.92 13.37
CA ARG A 465 28.01 -2.06 14.79
C ARG A 465 28.49 -3.42 15.27
N ASP A 466 29.64 -3.44 16.00
CA ASP A 466 29.96 -4.56 16.89
C ASP A 466 28.79 -4.66 17.89
N ARG A 467 28.17 -5.81 17.94
CA ARG A 467 27.13 -6.10 18.94
C ARG A 467 27.86 -6.67 20.14
N ASP A 468 28.08 -5.80 21.15
CA ASP A 468 28.46 -6.24 22.51
C ASP A 468 27.32 -7.02 23.19
#